data_580d95f19bbf45d8af9bd29c8840294b
#
_entry.id   580d95f19bbf45d8af9bd29c8840294b
#
_cell.length_a   1.000
_cell.length_b   1.000
_cell.length_c   1.000
_cell.angle_alpha   90.00
_cell.angle_beta   90.00
_cell.angle_gamma   90.00
#
_symmetry.space_group_name_H-M   'P 1'
#
loop_
_entity.id
_entity.type
_entity.pdbx_description
1 polymer ?
#
loop_
_entity_poly.entity_id
_entity_poly.type
_entity_poly.pdbx_seq_one_letter_code
_entity_poly.pdbx_strand_id
1 'polypeptide(L)'
;MKQKEPAPHIGIMFNEDPNHHIGETWATRKTYNKGFRFSEECEREFVSQYKGSQLTDFLINVNFMRSVYPSKTIDSYCESWLDFIENGDPIDENGNVLEETDNPYYEAFVRDNFDIFESWIRNFREIGVRPWLSFRMNDIHGVAENNKPMLTKFWL
;
A
#
# COMPACT_ATOMS: atom_id res chain seq x y z
N MET A 1 9.55 32.66 39.82
CA MET A 1 9.74 31.24 39.37
C MET A 1 9.76 31.27 37.83
N LYS A 2 10.87 30.94 37.22
CA LYS A 2 10.91 30.75 35.74
C LYS A 2 10.10 29.47 35.42
N GLN A 3 9.05 29.59 34.63
CA GLN A 3 8.38 28.44 34.08
C GLN A 3 9.41 27.64 33.28
N LYS A 4 9.59 26.36 33.65
CA LYS A 4 10.44 25.46 32.91
C LYS A 4 9.79 25.27 31.55
N GLU A 5 10.50 25.63 30.49
CA GLU A 5 10.00 25.34 29.13
C GLU A 5 9.69 23.84 29.03
N PRO A 6 8.56 23.45 28.43
CA PRO A 6 8.26 22.05 28.23
C PRO A 6 9.37 21.41 27.40
N ALA A 7 9.77 20.21 27.78
CA ALA A 7 10.76 19.45 27.03
C ALA A 7 10.29 19.33 25.56
N PRO A 8 11.20 19.40 24.57
CA PRO A 8 10.81 19.26 23.19
C PRO A 8 10.10 17.91 22.99
N HIS A 9 8.94 17.94 22.37
CA HIS A 9 8.20 16.73 22.06
C HIS A 9 8.97 15.98 20.96
N ILE A 10 9.62 14.89 21.32
CA ILE A 10 10.30 14.01 20.36
C ILE A 10 9.20 13.16 19.72
N GLY A 11 8.88 13.44 18.47
CA GLY A 11 7.95 12.65 17.69
C GLY A 11 8.61 11.44 17.06
N ILE A 12 7.81 10.43 16.76
CA ILE A 12 8.23 9.25 15.99
C ILE A 12 7.70 9.42 14.56
N MET A 13 8.60 9.18 13.61
CA MET A 13 8.24 9.05 12.20
C MET A 13 8.26 7.56 11.82
N PHE A 14 7.18 7.08 11.24
CA PHE A 14 7.06 5.71 10.78
C PHE A 14 6.90 5.67 9.28
N ASN A 15 7.66 4.81 8.60
CA ASN A 15 7.56 4.60 7.16
C ASN A 15 6.97 3.22 6.89
N GLU A 16 5.81 3.20 6.25
CA GLU A 16 5.08 1.97 5.95
C GLU A 16 5.23 1.58 4.49
N ASP A 17 5.59 0.33 4.31
CA ASP A 17 5.42 -0.35 3.04
C ASP A 17 3.97 -0.87 2.95
N PRO A 18 3.17 -0.42 1.99
CA PRO A 18 1.76 -0.77 1.92
C PRO A 18 1.51 -2.27 1.79
N ASN A 19 2.48 -3.05 1.32
CA ASN A 19 2.36 -4.51 1.26
C ASN A 19 2.12 -5.14 2.63
N HIS A 20 2.70 -4.58 3.70
CA HIS A 20 2.51 -5.12 5.03
C HIS A 20 1.05 -5.05 5.45
N HIS A 21 0.39 -3.91 5.22
CA HIS A 21 -1.03 -3.79 5.56
C HIS A 21 -1.94 -4.28 4.43
N ILE A 22 -1.79 -3.76 3.23
CA ILE A 22 -2.72 -4.05 2.12
C ILE A 22 -2.62 -5.52 1.72
N GLY A 23 -1.41 -6.03 1.49
CA GLY A 23 -1.19 -7.42 1.08
C GLY A 23 -1.57 -8.42 2.18
N GLU A 24 -1.09 -8.21 3.41
CA GLU A 24 -1.37 -9.13 4.52
C GLU A 24 -2.84 -9.09 4.95
N THR A 25 -3.46 -7.91 5.00
CA THR A 25 -4.87 -7.78 5.33
C THR A 25 -5.73 -8.46 4.28
N TRP A 26 -5.44 -8.24 3.00
CA TRP A 26 -6.13 -8.87 1.90
C TRP A 26 -6.01 -10.41 1.97
N ALA A 27 -4.79 -10.93 2.06
CA ALA A 27 -4.54 -12.37 2.11
C ALA A 27 -5.23 -13.02 3.32
N THR A 28 -5.10 -12.41 4.50
CA THR A 28 -5.70 -12.92 5.73
C THR A 28 -7.22 -12.87 5.66
N ARG A 29 -7.80 -11.72 5.32
CA ARG A 29 -9.25 -11.52 5.33
C ARG A 29 -9.94 -12.33 4.24
N LYS A 30 -9.34 -12.42 3.05
CA LYS A 30 -9.89 -13.19 1.94
C LYS A 30 -9.90 -14.71 2.22
N THR A 31 -8.96 -15.20 3.02
CA THR A 31 -8.95 -16.59 3.48
C THR A 31 -10.21 -16.95 4.27
N TYR A 32 -10.70 -16.05 5.10
CA TYR A 32 -11.88 -16.26 5.94
C TYR A 32 -13.18 -15.73 5.31
N ASN A 33 -13.07 -14.80 4.36
CA ASN A 33 -14.20 -14.21 3.66
C ASN A 33 -13.84 -13.91 2.21
N LYS A 34 -14.19 -14.81 1.30
CA LYS A 34 -13.95 -14.65 -0.15
C LYS A 34 -14.56 -13.36 -0.74
N GLY A 35 -15.56 -12.80 -0.07
CA GLY A 35 -16.19 -11.54 -0.45
C GLY A 35 -15.55 -10.31 0.20
N PHE A 36 -14.39 -10.43 0.85
CA PHE A 36 -13.73 -9.30 1.49
C PHE A 36 -13.46 -8.18 0.47
N ARG A 37 -13.71 -6.96 0.91
CA ARG A 37 -13.40 -5.73 0.20
C ARG A 37 -12.78 -4.73 1.16
N PHE A 38 -11.83 -3.97 0.69
CA PHE A 38 -11.34 -2.82 1.44
C PHE A 38 -12.47 -1.80 1.62
N SER A 39 -12.49 -1.17 2.77
CA SER A 39 -13.52 -0.21 3.13
C SER A 39 -12.97 0.84 4.09
N GLU A 40 -13.67 1.96 4.18
CA GLU A 40 -13.34 3.01 5.14
C GLU A 40 -13.27 2.51 6.59
N GLU A 41 -14.11 1.56 6.95
CA GLU A 41 -14.11 0.95 8.29
C GLU A 41 -12.83 0.14 8.54
N CYS A 42 -12.41 -0.68 7.56
CA CYS A 42 -11.18 -1.44 7.61
C CYS A 42 -9.96 -0.54 7.80
N GLU A 43 -9.88 0.55 7.01
CA GLU A 43 -8.74 1.46 7.06
C GLU A 43 -8.74 2.33 8.33
N ARG A 44 -9.91 2.67 8.85
CA ARG A 44 -10.03 3.34 10.15
C ARG A 44 -9.59 2.42 11.29
N GLU A 45 -9.93 1.14 11.25
CA GLU A 45 -9.45 0.14 12.21
C GLU A 45 -7.91 0.10 12.20
N PHE A 46 -7.31 -0.01 11.03
CA PHE A 46 -5.85 0.02 10.87
C PHE A 46 -5.22 1.28 11.46
N VAL A 47 -5.72 2.46 11.11
CA VAL A 47 -5.17 3.72 11.61
C VAL A 47 -5.40 3.91 13.12
N SER A 48 -6.49 3.37 13.66
CA SER A 48 -6.85 3.54 15.08
C SER A 48 -5.80 2.99 16.04
N GLN A 49 -5.02 1.99 15.64
CA GLN A 49 -3.93 1.42 16.46
C GLN A 49 -2.85 2.44 16.82
N TYR A 50 -2.70 3.50 16.04
CA TYR A 50 -1.72 4.56 16.28
C TYR A 50 -2.26 5.71 17.13
N LYS A 51 -3.56 5.73 17.44
CA LYS A 51 -4.18 6.79 18.22
C LYS A 51 -3.62 6.85 19.64
N GLY A 52 -3.17 8.05 20.04
CA GLY A 52 -2.60 8.25 21.38
C GLY A 52 -1.19 7.71 21.55
N SER A 53 -0.56 7.20 20.48
CA SER A 53 0.86 6.85 20.49
C SER A 53 1.75 8.10 20.40
N GLN A 54 3.07 7.91 20.40
CA GLN A 54 4.04 8.98 20.17
C GLN A 54 4.29 9.26 18.67
N LEU A 55 3.52 8.61 17.79
CA LEU A 55 3.63 8.80 16.35
C LEU A 55 3.20 10.21 15.98
N THR A 56 4.06 10.94 15.29
CA THR A 56 3.78 12.28 14.78
C THR A 56 3.66 12.33 13.27
N ASP A 57 4.37 11.45 12.58
CA ASP A 57 4.46 11.43 11.14
C ASP A 57 4.37 9.99 10.61
N PHE A 58 3.55 9.79 9.59
CA PHE A 58 3.38 8.50 8.92
C PHE A 58 3.69 8.67 7.44
N LEU A 59 4.71 7.97 6.95
CA LEU A 59 5.13 7.99 5.56
C LEU A 59 4.53 6.79 4.85
N ILE A 60 3.68 7.08 3.87
CA ILE A 60 3.00 6.11 3.03
C ILE A 60 3.86 5.91 1.77
N ASN A 61 4.43 4.74 1.61
CA ASN A 61 5.15 4.43 0.40
C ASN A 61 4.17 4.04 -0.71
N VAL A 62 4.19 4.77 -1.82
CA VAL A 62 3.18 4.65 -2.88
C VAL A 62 3.71 4.02 -4.16
N ASN A 63 4.93 3.48 -4.12
CA ASN A 63 5.52 2.82 -5.26
C ASN A 63 6.51 1.72 -4.87
N PHE A 64 6.59 0.73 -5.75
CA PHE A 64 7.77 -0.12 -5.96
C PHE A 64 8.56 0.45 -7.15
N MET A 65 8.83 -0.34 -8.16
CA MET A 65 9.29 0.19 -9.45
C MET A 65 8.18 0.88 -10.25
N ARG A 66 6.91 0.52 -9.96
CA ARG A 66 5.67 1.11 -10.50
C ARG A 66 4.89 1.73 -9.37
N SER A 67 3.94 2.60 -9.69
CA SER A 67 2.97 3.05 -8.68
C SER A 67 2.08 1.88 -8.25
N VAL A 68 1.74 1.83 -6.98
CA VAL A 68 0.77 0.84 -6.46
C VAL A 68 -0.67 1.38 -6.46
N TYR A 69 -0.90 2.47 -7.15
CA TYR A 69 -2.19 3.11 -7.38
C TYR A 69 -2.34 3.46 -8.87
N PRO A 70 -3.54 3.61 -9.41
CA PRO A 70 -3.75 4.05 -10.79
C PRO A 70 -3.12 5.41 -11.04
N SER A 71 -2.20 5.50 -11.99
CA SER A 71 -1.47 6.72 -12.31
C SER A 71 -1.58 7.03 -13.81
N LYS A 72 -1.78 8.32 -14.11
CA LYS A 72 -1.82 8.81 -15.50
C LYS A 72 -0.45 9.13 -16.07
N THR A 73 0.59 9.13 -15.24
CA THR A 73 1.92 9.64 -15.60
C THR A 73 3.04 8.63 -15.47
N ILE A 74 2.87 7.62 -14.64
CA ILE A 74 3.83 6.52 -14.46
C ILE A 74 3.10 5.19 -14.53
N ASP A 75 3.81 4.15 -14.93
CA ASP A 75 3.26 2.80 -14.98
C ASP A 75 2.66 2.39 -13.64
N SER A 76 1.46 1.84 -13.67
CA SER A 76 0.75 1.36 -12.50
C SER A 76 0.82 -0.16 -12.39
N TYR A 77 1.16 -0.63 -11.20
CA TYR A 77 1.09 -2.06 -10.86
C TYR A 77 -0.34 -2.59 -10.88
N CYS A 78 -1.32 -1.74 -10.53
CA CYS A 78 -2.73 -2.11 -10.55
C CYS A 78 -3.23 -2.48 -11.95
N GLU A 79 -2.86 -1.67 -12.96
CA GLU A 79 -3.36 -1.83 -14.34
C GLU A 79 -2.54 -2.85 -15.11
N SER A 80 -1.23 -2.85 -14.92
CA SER A 80 -0.34 -3.77 -15.62
C SER A 80 -0.42 -5.22 -15.12
N TRP A 81 -1.09 -5.46 -14.01
CA TRP A 81 -1.35 -6.81 -13.55
C TRP A 81 -2.18 -7.63 -14.53
N LEU A 82 -3.19 -7.01 -15.15
CA LEU A 82 -4.00 -7.68 -16.18
C LEU A 82 -3.17 -7.99 -17.42
N ASP A 83 -2.34 -7.05 -17.88
CA ASP A 83 -1.43 -7.27 -19.00
C ASP A 83 -0.47 -8.45 -18.73
N PHE A 84 -0.04 -8.61 -17.47
CA PHE A 84 0.82 -9.72 -17.08
C PHE A 84 0.08 -11.06 -17.12
N ILE A 85 -1.16 -11.10 -16.61
CA ILE A 85 -2.01 -12.30 -16.66
C ILE A 85 -2.32 -12.70 -18.10
N GLU A 86 -2.62 -11.73 -18.96
CA GLU A 86 -2.94 -11.99 -20.37
C GLU A 86 -1.73 -12.47 -21.19
N ASN A 87 -0.53 -12.00 -20.88
CA ASN A 87 0.67 -12.21 -21.70
C ASN A 87 1.76 -13.05 -21.02
N GLY A 88 1.60 -13.43 -19.78
CA GLY A 88 2.53 -14.24 -19.00
C GLY A 88 1.92 -15.56 -18.52
N ASP A 89 2.71 -16.34 -17.81
CA ASP A 89 2.19 -17.46 -17.04
C ASP A 89 1.80 -16.96 -15.65
N PRO A 90 0.50 -16.75 -15.38
CA PRO A 90 0.03 -16.22 -14.10
C PRO A 90 0.12 -17.26 -13.01
N ILE A 91 1.33 -17.63 -12.64
CA ILE A 91 1.63 -18.59 -11.59
C ILE A 91 2.37 -17.89 -10.45
N ASP A 92 2.03 -18.27 -9.21
CA ASP A 92 2.75 -17.86 -8.02
C ASP A 92 4.11 -18.56 -7.89
N GLU A 93 4.87 -18.21 -6.86
CA GLU A 93 6.16 -18.82 -6.54
C GLU A 93 6.09 -20.34 -6.27
N ASN A 94 4.89 -20.88 -6.02
CA ASN A 94 4.64 -22.29 -5.77
C ASN A 94 4.12 -23.03 -7.02
N GLY A 95 3.97 -22.31 -8.14
CA GLY A 95 3.48 -22.87 -9.40
C GLY A 95 1.94 -22.95 -9.49
N ASN A 96 1.20 -22.28 -8.58
CA ASN A 96 -0.24 -22.20 -8.68
C ASN A 96 -0.65 -21.11 -9.65
N VAL A 97 -1.69 -21.35 -10.43
CA VAL A 97 -2.28 -20.35 -11.31
C VAL A 97 -2.92 -19.26 -10.46
N LEU A 98 -2.52 -18.01 -10.67
CA LEU A 98 -3.13 -16.84 -10.02
C LEU A 98 -4.50 -16.58 -10.65
N GLU A 99 -5.47 -16.23 -9.80
CA GLU A 99 -6.75 -15.72 -10.28
C GLU A 99 -6.59 -14.27 -10.75
N GLU A 100 -7.42 -13.84 -11.71
CA GLU A 100 -7.43 -12.47 -12.26
C GLU A 100 -7.48 -11.38 -11.17
N THR A 101 -8.08 -11.69 -10.04
CA THR A 101 -8.29 -10.77 -8.92
C THR A 101 -7.28 -10.94 -7.77
N ASP A 102 -6.19 -11.68 -7.96
CA ASP A 102 -5.21 -11.92 -6.90
C ASP A 102 -4.22 -10.76 -6.69
N ASN A 103 -4.63 -9.56 -7.07
CA ASN A 103 -3.90 -8.32 -6.80
C ASN A 103 -4.73 -7.40 -5.89
N PRO A 104 -4.35 -7.23 -4.61
CA PRO A 104 -5.12 -6.42 -3.66
C PRO A 104 -5.21 -4.94 -4.07
N TYR A 105 -4.22 -4.41 -4.76
CA TYR A 105 -4.23 -3.04 -5.26
C TYR A 105 -5.22 -2.87 -6.41
N TYR A 106 -5.22 -3.82 -7.36
CA TYR A 106 -6.22 -3.82 -8.44
C TYR A 106 -7.64 -3.91 -7.86
N GLU A 107 -7.85 -4.83 -6.91
CA GLU A 107 -9.16 -5.00 -6.28
C GLU A 107 -9.65 -3.71 -5.60
N ALA A 108 -8.80 -3.04 -4.85
CA ALA A 108 -9.17 -1.81 -4.15
C ALA A 108 -9.35 -0.64 -5.13
N PHE A 109 -8.29 -0.29 -5.85
CA PHE A 109 -8.24 0.96 -6.61
C PHE A 109 -9.02 0.91 -7.92
N VAL A 110 -9.06 -0.25 -8.59
CA VAL A 110 -9.66 -0.36 -9.93
C VAL A 110 -11.03 -0.99 -9.86
N ARG A 111 -11.15 -2.21 -9.32
CA ARG A 111 -12.44 -2.90 -9.27
C ARG A 111 -13.46 -2.22 -8.35
N ASP A 112 -13.03 -1.85 -7.16
CA ASP A 112 -13.91 -1.30 -6.11
C ASP A 112 -13.92 0.24 -6.09
N ASN A 113 -13.02 0.88 -6.85
CA ASN A 113 -12.83 2.33 -6.90
C ASN A 113 -12.66 2.94 -5.49
N PHE A 114 -11.89 2.25 -4.65
CA PHE A 114 -11.61 2.64 -3.28
C PHE A 114 -10.16 3.05 -3.14
N ASP A 115 -9.90 4.34 -2.87
CA ASP A 115 -8.55 4.85 -2.64
C ASP A 115 -8.13 4.67 -1.18
N ILE A 116 -7.36 3.60 -0.94
CA ILE A 116 -6.82 3.27 0.38
C ILE A 116 -5.94 4.41 0.91
N PHE A 117 -5.12 5.03 0.05
CA PHE A 117 -4.20 6.08 0.48
C PHE A 117 -4.92 7.36 0.85
N GLU A 118 -5.98 7.73 0.11
CA GLU A 118 -6.83 8.84 0.51
C GLU A 118 -7.48 8.59 1.87
N SER A 119 -7.97 7.37 2.09
CA SER A 119 -8.53 6.95 3.37
C SER A 119 -7.50 7.07 4.50
N TRP A 120 -6.28 6.57 4.30
CA TRP A 120 -5.20 6.71 5.29
C TRP A 120 -4.86 8.16 5.58
N ILE A 121 -4.69 8.98 4.55
CA ILE A 121 -4.38 10.41 4.70
C ILE A 121 -5.43 11.11 5.57
N ARG A 122 -6.70 10.84 5.33
CA ARG A 122 -7.80 11.41 6.10
C ARG A 122 -7.79 10.91 7.54
N ASN A 123 -7.76 9.60 7.75
CA ASN A 123 -7.83 8.99 9.08
C ASN A 123 -6.61 9.33 9.96
N PHE A 124 -5.39 9.38 9.40
CA PHE A 124 -4.20 9.83 10.14
C PHE A 124 -4.32 11.29 10.59
N ARG A 125 -4.84 12.17 9.73
CA ARG A 125 -5.10 13.57 10.12
C ARG A 125 -6.12 13.67 11.26
N GLU A 126 -7.16 12.85 11.25
CA GLU A 126 -8.18 12.82 12.31
C GLU A 126 -7.62 12.44 13.68
N ILE A 127 -6.60 11.58 13.73
CA ILE A 127 -5.93 11.21 14.99
C ILE A 127 -4.73 12.09 15.34
N GLY A 128 -4.48 13.15 14.58
CA GLY A 128 -3.41 14.12 14.82
C GLY A 128 -2.02 13.72 14.33
N VAL A 129 -1.93 12.70 13.48
CA VAL A 129 -0.68 12.26 12.82
C VAL A 129 -0.58 12.91 11.44
N ARG A 130 0.60 13.37 11.05
CA ARG A 130 0.85 13.97 9.74
C ARG A 130 1.17 12.87 8.71
N PRO A 131 0.32 12.65 7.71
CA PRO A 131 0.62 11.73 6.64
C PRO A 131 1.48 12.38 5.56
N TRP A 132 2.44 11.62 5.03
CA TRP A 132 3.33 12.00 3.94
C TRP A 132 3.32 10.91 2.88
N LEU A 133 3.43 11.29 1.61
CA LEU A 133 3.71 10.33 0.54
C LEU A 133 5.22 10.16 0.41
N SER A 134 5.66 8.92 0.36
CA SER A 134 7.07 8.55 0.20
C SER A 134 7.24 7.83 -1.13
N PHE A 135 8.29 8.18 -1.87
CA PHE A 135 8.67 7.54 -3.13
C PHE A 135 10.03 6.86 -2.98
N ARG A 136 10.10 5.60 -3.32
CA ARG A 136 11.36 4.87 -3.44
C ARG A 136 12.01 5.20 -4.77
N MET A 137 13.19 5.82 -4.73
CA MET A 137 13.94 6.20 -5.93
C MET A 137 14.82 5.07 -6.45
N ASN A 138 15.26 4.17 -5.57
CA ASN A 138 16.19 3.07 -5.89
C ASN A 138 15.57 1.73 -5.48
N ASP A 139 14.40 1.44 -6.00
CA ASP A 139 13.73 0.17 -5.77
C ASP A 139 14.35 -0.91 -6.67
N ILE A 140 14.71 -2.04 -6.09
CA ILE A 140 15.33 -3.17 -6.80
C ILE A 140 14.35 -4.34 -7.02
N HIS A 141 13.08 -4.16 -6.69
CA HIS A 141 12.06 -5.14 -7.03
C HIS A 141 12.02 -5.34 -8.56
N GLY A 142 11.91 -6.56 -9.00
CA GLY A 142 11.89 -6.86 -10.41
C GLY A 142 13.23 -7.20 -11.04
N VAL A 143 14.35 -7.14 -10.30
CA VAL A 143 15.63 -7.69 -10.77
C VAL A 143 15.62 -9.21 -10.83
N ALA A 144 14.71 -9.87 -10.13
CA ALA A 144 14.46 -11.30 -10.23
C ALA A 144 13.30 -11.59 -11.19
N GLU A 145 13.34 -12.70 -11.92
CA GLU A 145 12.32 -13.06 -12.92
C GLU A 145 10.91 -13.18 -12.32
N ASN A 146 10.79 -13.64 -11.07
CA ASN A 146 9.52 -13.77 -10.38
C ASN A 146 8.84 -12.43 -10.05
N ASN A 147 9.58 -11.32 -10.18
CA ASN A 147 9.05 -9.98 -9.91
C ASN A 147 8.70 -9.20 -11.20
N LYS A 148 8.57 -9.87 -12.34
CA LYS A 148 8.23 -9.22 -13.63
C LYS A 148 7.04 -8.26 -13.56
N PRO A 149 5.94 -8.54 -12.83
CA PRO A 149 4.82 -7.62 -12.72
C PRO A 149 5.19 -6.26 -12.11
N MET A 150 6.28 -6.21 -11.35
CA MET A 150 6.75 -4.96 -10.71
C MET A 150 7.65 -4.13 -11.62
N LEU A 151 8.15 -4.71 -12.72
CA LEU A 151 8.96 -3.98 -13.68
C LEU A 151 8.14 -2.94 -14.43
N THR A 152 8.74 -1.79 -14.67
CA THR A 152 8.13 -0.80 -15.57
C THR A 152 8.20 -1.29 -17.02
N LYS A 153 7.30 -0.80 -17.88
CA LYS A 153 7.33 -1.08 -19.34
C LYS A 153 8.66 -0.72 -19.99
N PHE A 154 9.44 0.17 -19.38
CA PHE A 154 10.77 0.55 -19.85
C PHE A 154 11.80 -0.59 -19.72
N TRP A 155 11.62 -1.53 -18.79
CA TRP A 155 12.53 -2.65 -18.53
C TRP A 155 12.09 -3.96 -19.21
N LEU A 156 10.85 -4.02 -19.68
CA LEU A 156 10.31 -5.16 -20.42
C LEU A 156 10.55 -5.01 -21.92
#